data_34240deb4351ab4f7534cbef99b62af1
#
_entry.id   34240deb4351ab4f7534cbef99b62af1
#
_cell.length_a   1.000
_cell.length_b   1.000
_cell.length_c   1.000
_cell.angle_alpha   90.00
_cell.angle_beta   90.00
_cell.angle_gamma   90.00
#
_symmetry.space_group_name_H-M   'P 1'
#
loop_
_entity.id
_entity.type
_entity.pdbx_description
1 polymer ?
#
loop_
_entity_poly.entity_id
_entity_poly.type
_entity_poly.pdbx_seq_one_letter_code
_entity_poly.pdbx_strand_id
1 'polypeptide(L)'
;MKGISDKVRQVSCCVAVLLMATSVVYAKKTDSSNTKPAPSLATTHYNAIQEKQELPNSVTKLLKKYKISDDNLSIYIRDLNADKPLIEHNVEVMRNPASTMKLLTTYAGLKGLGPNYSWRTEAWLRGDIDDKGVLDGDLIIKGYGDPFMVYENFWKFVKTLRVKGLKKITGDLIIDNSYFELPEHDAAAFDGKPFRVYNAQSSPLMFNFQATRFLLRPKLSESEKEQQTKLKGKKKITKKSKRKPLGRVEIVPYPALSKLKIDNQLKLISGKCRRSHLRPKFSKTDEGVLVIKGNYAKRCGQRFILRAVSPPEEHAYNAFREFWSDLQGSIKGELRLGRVKAEDKRFHTYSSKTLSEQIRLINKWSNNVMTRQVLLTLGARKFGSPATLEKGTKAVLELLEENGIDTGNGENKIILENGSGLSRNAKINAKQMASLLETAYRDALMPEFMSSLALPGIDGTLVNRFRKGDLRGRSHFKTGTLNFVSSIAGYMLNRKGKRLVIVIQHNGKRTGGGRAKKIQNALLRWSFEQ
;
A
#
# COMPACT_ATOMS: atom_id res chain seq x y z
N MET A 1 -11.51 60.17 -16.55
CA MET A 1 -11.42 60.11 -18.01
C MET A 1 -11.89 58.72 -18.46
N LYS A 2 -13.00 58.71 -19.21
CA LYS A 2 -13.50 57.80 -20.26
C LYS A 2 -13.19 56.29 -19.99
N GLY A 3 -14.09 55.37 -19.78
CA GLY A 3 -15.45 55.15 -20.32
C GLY A 3 -15.41 54.25 -21.57
N ILE A 4 -16.00 53.07 -21.52
CA ILE A 4 -16.58 52.26 -22.62
C ILE A 4 -16.98 50.91 -21.95
N SER A 5 -18.22 50.64 -21.55
CA SER A 5 -19.45 50.36 -22.31
C SER A 5 -19.57 48.88 -22.73
N ASP A 6 -20.57 48.26 -22.08
CA ASP A 6 -21.34 47.02 -22.34
C ASP A 6 -21.40 46.51 -23.78
N LYS A 7 -21.39 45.18 -23.92
CA LYS A 7 -22.32 44.48 -24.83
C LYS A 7 -22.61 43.05 -24.33
N VAL A 8 -23.77 42.92 -23.76
CA VAL A 8 -24.51 41.65 -23.57
C VAL A 8 -24.95 41.14 -24.96
N ARG A 9 -24.73 39.86 -25.25
CA ARG A 9 -25.46 39.13 -26.29
C ARG A 9 -26.01 37.83 -25.72
N GLN A 10 -27.32 37.87 -25.50
CA GLN A 10 -28.17 36.71 -25.38
C GLN A 10 -28.14 35.92 -26.70
N VAL A 11 -27.99 34.59 -26.59
CA VAL A 11 -28.33 33.65 -27.65
C VAL A 11 -29.37 32.71 -27.09
N SER A 12 -30.57 32.86 -27.66
CA SER A 12 -31.76 32.04 -27.45
C SER A 12 -31.54 30.66 -28.07
N CYS A 13 -31.79 29.59 -27.34
CA CYS A 13 -31.74 28.21 -27.86
C CYS A 13 -33.14 27.67 -28.05
N CYS A 14 -33.53 27.47 -29.32
CA CYS A 14 -34.78 26.83 -29.70
C CYS A 14 -34.74 25.33 -29.40
N VAL A 15 -35.77 24.88 -28.69
CA VAL A 15 -36.07 23.45 -28.46
C VAL A 15 -36.85 22.95 -29.68
N ALA A 16 -36.31 21.97 -30.40
CA ALA A 16 -37.05 21.18 -31.41
C ALA A 16 -37.34 19.80 -30.82
N VAL A 17 -38.60 19.56 -30.55
CA VAL A 17 -39.15 18.24 -30.17
C VAL A 17 -39.41 17.45 -31.43
N LEU A 18 -38.75 16.31 -31.61
CA LEU A 18 -39.06 15.35 -32.69
C LEU A 18 -39.74 14.12 -32.05
N LEU A 19 -41.06 13.99 -32.34
CA LEU A 19 -41.86 12.79 -32.10
C LEU A 19 -41.53 11.76 -33.20
N MET A 20 -41.04 10.58 -32.81
CA MET A 20 -41.03 9.42 -33.71
C MET A 20 -42.02 8.36 -33.22
N ALA A 21 -42.94 8.04 -34.12
CA ALA A 21 -44.00 7.06 -33.97
C ALA A 21 -43.44 5.62 -33.95
N THR A 22 -43.98 4.83 -33.05
CA THR A 22 -43.79 3.38 -32.97
C THR A 22 -44.63 2.66 -34.03
N SER A 23 -44.00 1.92 -34.94
CA SER A 23 -44.66 0.93 -35.78
C SER A 23 -44.41 -0.48 -35.24
N VAL A 24 -45.47 -1.10 -34.76
CA VAL A 24 -45.54 -2.51 -34.37
C VAL A 24 -45.68 -3.34 -35.64
N VAL A 25 -44.75 -4.23 -35.92
CA VAL A 25 -44.88 -5.25 -36.97
C VAL A 25 -45.18 -6.59 -36.31
N TYR A 26 -46.40 -7.08 -36.58
CA TYR A 26 -46.84 -8.43 -36.27
C TYR A 26 -46.18 -9.41 -37.24
N ALA A 27 -45.41 -10.38 -36.78
CA ALA A 27 -44.95 -11.51 -37.57
C ALA A 27 -45.78 -12.75 -37.24
N LYS A 28 -46.39 -13.28 -38.28
CA LYS A 28 -47.23 -14.48 -38.33
C LYS A 28 -46.37 -15.74 -38.06
N LYS A 29 -46.88 -16.62 -37.18
CA LYS A 29 -46.47 -18.02 -37.07
C LYS A 29 -46.75 -18.79 -38.37
N THR A 30 -45.74 -19.49 -38.89
CA THR A 30 -45.93 -20.61 -39.82
C THR A 30 -45.23 -21.84 -39.22
N ASP A 31 -46.03 -22.85 -38.94
CA ASP A 31 -45.59 -24.22 -38.66
C ASP A 31 -45.13 -24.87 -39.97
N SER A 32 -44.01 -25.60 -39.91
CA SER A 32 -43.86 -26.93 -40.55
C SER A 32 -42.44 -27.46 -40.32
N SER A 33 -42.29 -28.46 -39.47
CA SER A 33 -41.89 -29.85 -39.71
C SER A 33 -40.58 -30.12 -40.48
N ASN A 34 -39.78 -31.00 -39.86
CA ASN A 34 -38.77 -31.89 -40.44
C ASN A 34 -37.43 -31.29 -40.85
N THR A 35 -36.48 -31.32 -39.91
CA THR A 35 -35.06 -31.54 -40.26
C THR A 35 -34.43 -32.54 -39.30
N LYS A 36 -33.83 -33.58 -39.90
CA LYS A 36 -33.05 -34.66 -39.24
C LYS A 36 -31.95 -34.08 -38.35
N PRO A 37 -31.58 -34.77 -37.24
CA PRO A 37 -30.47 -34.34 -36.43
C PRO A 37 -29.13 -34.48 -37.18
N ALA A 38 -28.34 -33.41 -37.15
CA ALA A 38 -26.96 -33.41 -37.63
C ALA A 38 -26.10 -34.35 -36.76
N PRO A 39 -25.09 -35.02 -37.36
CA PRO A 39 -24.24 -35.94 -36.60
C PRO A 39 -23.46 -35.23 -35.53
N SER A 40 -23.49 -35.78 -34.32
CA SER A 40 -22.65 -35.42 -33.16
C SER A 40 -21.19 -35.38 -33.60
N LEU A 41 -20.58 -34.19 -33.54
CA LEU A 41 -19.15 -34.02 -33.60
C LEU A 41 -18.53 -34.68 -32.36
N ALA A 42 -17.89 -35.83 -32.55
CA ALA A 42 -17.09 -36.48 -31.56
C ALA A 42 -16.07 -35.45 -31.03
N THR A 43 -16.11 -35.18 -29.72
CA THR A 43 -15.13 -34.40 -29.01
C THR A 43 -13.80 -35.20 -29.04
N THR A 44 -13.00 -34.95 -30.04
CA THR A 44 -11.59 -35.38 -30.06
C THR A 44 -10.90 -34.61 -28.94
N HIS A 45 -10.64 -35.27 -27.82
CA HIS A 45 -9.69 -34.82 -26.84
C HIS A 45 -8.31 -34.70 -27.51
N TYR A 46 -7.99 -33.53 -28.02
CA TYR A 46 -6.67 -33.20 -28.45
C TYR A 46 -5.83 -33.01 -27.18
N ASN A 47 -5.21 -34.12 -26.71
CA ASN A 47 -4.06 -34.03 -25.81
C ASN A 47 -2.91 -33.40 -26.60
N ALA A 48 -2.94 -32.08 -26.75
CA ALA A 48 -1.78 -31.34 -27.19
C ALA A 48 -0.71 -31.53 -26.11
N ILE A 49 0.24 -32.39 -26.34
CA ILE A 49 1.52 -32.41 -25.64
C ILE A 49 2.04 -30.97 -25.77
N GLN A 50 1.90 -30.15 -24.73
CA GLN A 50 2.52 -28.84 -24.70
C GLN A 50 4.02 -29.06 -24.78
N GLU A 51 4.63 -28.81 -25.93
CA GLU A 51 6.08 -28.72 -26.05
C GLU A 51 6.55 -27.72 -24.96
N LYS A 52 7.26 -28.25 -23.98
CA LYS A 52 7.80 -27.46 -22.86
C LYS A 52 8.75 -26.41 -23.44
N GLN A 53 8.30 -25.18 -23.60
CA GLN A 53 9.12 -24.10 -24.12
C GLN A 53 10.40 -23.98 -23.31
N GLU A 54 11.56 -24.10 -23.95
CA GLU A 54 12.84 -24.01 -23.26
C GLU A 54 13.10 -22.64 -22.71
N LEU A 55 13.51 -22.60 -21.43
CA LEU A 55 13.92 -21.36 -20.81
C LEU A 55 15.20 -20.81 -21.47
N PRO A 56 15.34 -19.48 -21.60
CA PRO A 56 16.54 -18.87 -22.16
C PRO A 56 17.83 -19.38 -21.52
N ASN A 57 18.87 -19.64 -22.31
CA ASN A 57 20.18 -20.16 -21.85
C ASN A 57 20.79 -19.35 -20.71
N SER A 58 20.58 -18.01 -20.69
CA SER A 58 21.02 -17.14 -19.60
C SER A 58 20.34 -17.45 -18.28
N VAL A 59 19.10 -17.94 -18.32
CA VAL A 59 18.30 -18.33 -17.15
C VAL A 59 18.71 -19.72 -16.68
N THR A 60 18.78 -20.71 -17.58
CA THR A 60 19.15 -22.11 -17.24
C THR A 60 20.55 -22.19 -16.63
N LYS A 61 21.54 -21.41 -17.14
CA LYS A 61 22.87 -21.26 -16.55
C LYS A 61 22.80 -20.74 -15.09
N LEU A 62 21.91 -19.77 -14.78
CA LEU A 62 21.74 -19.26 -13.43
C LEU A 62 21.04 -20.26 -12.51
N LEU A 63 20.04 -20.99 -13.01
CA LEU A 63 19.36 -22.05 -12.25
C LEU A 63 20.37 -23.14 -11.83
N LYS A 64 21.17 -23.64 -12.77
CA LYS A 64 22.26 -24.60 -12.50
C LYS A 64 23.27 -24.04 -11.50
N LYS A 65 23.75 -22.79 -11.70
CA LYS A 65 24.72 -22.12 -10.81
C LYS A 65 24.22 -22.02 -9.38
N TYR A 66 22.94 -21.72 -9.18
CA TYR A 66 22.36 -21.53 -7.84
C TYR A 66 21.71 -22.80 -7.29
N LYS A 67 21.73 -23.90 -8.02
CA LYS A 67 21.08 -25.17 -7.69
C LYS A 67 19.60 -24.93 -7.34
N ILE A 68 18.88 -24.24 -8.22
CA ILE A 68 17.45 -23.96 -8.12
C ILE A 68 16.76 -24.77 -9.20
N SER A 69 15.74 -25.56 -8.82
CA SER A 69 14.86 -26.23 -9.78
C SER A 69 14.00 -25.21 -10.52
N ASP A 70 13.76 -25.42 -11.80
CA ASP A 70 12.82 -24.64 -12.61
C ASP A 70 11.38 -24.83 -12.18
N ASP A 71 11.04 -25.93 -11.47
CA ASP A 71 9.74 -26.14 -10.84
C ASP A 71 9.41 -25.06 -9.80
N ASN A 72 10.40 -24.37 -9.25
CA ASN A 72 10.21 -23.24 -8.34
C ASN A 72 9.78 -21.95 -9.03
N LEU A 73 9.73 -21.95 -10.38
CA LEU A 73 9.40 -20.79 -11.20
C LEU A 73 8.07 -20.98 -11.92
N SER A 74 7.27 -19.89 -11.97
CA SER A 74 6.21 -19.72 -12.96
C SER A 74 6.52 -18.45 -13.75
N ILE A 75 6.51 -18.57 -15.08
CA ILE A 75 6.87 -17.48 -15.99
C ILE A 75 5.83 -17.40 -17.09
N TYR A 76 5.26 -16.19 -17.27
CA TYR A 76 4.45 -15.86 -18.42
C TYR A 76 4.98 -14.58 -19.06
N ILE A 77 5.28 -14.63 -20.35
CA ILE A 77 5.75 -13.47 -21.13
C ILE A 77 5.05 -13.50 -22.49
N ARG A 78 4.31 -12.44 -22.80
CA ARG A 78 3.55 -12.31 -24.05
C ARG A 78 3.65 -10.88 -24.60
N ASP A 79 3.80 -10.76 -25.91
CA ASP A 79 3.53 -9.53 -26.64
C ASP A 79 2.01 -9.32 -26.67
N LEU A 80 1.53 -8.17 -26.22
CA LEU A 80 0.08 -7.86 -26.14
C LEU A 80 -0.64 -7.88 -27.48
N ASN A 81 0.11 -7.79 -28.58
CA ASN A 81 -0.41 -7.86 -29.95
C ASN A 81 -0.22 -9.24 -30.60
N ALA A 82 0.38 -10.20 -29.91
CA ALA A 82 0.57 -11.56 -30.44
C ALA A 82 -0.44 -12.54 -29.83
N ASP A 83 -0.84 -13.55 -30.58
CA ASP A 83 -1.77 -14.58 -30.11
C ASP A 83 -1.09 -15.57 -29.14
N LYS A 84 0.18 -15.86 -29.35
CA LYS A 84 0.93 -16.84 -28.55
C LYS A 84 1.93 -16.15 -27.61
N PRO A 85 2.10 -16.65 -26.39
CA PRO A 85 3.13 -16.16 -25.49
C PRO A 85 4.54 -16.55 -25.98
N LEU A 86 5.51 -15.70 -25.61
CA LEU A 86 6.94 -15.96 -25.84
C LEU A 86 7.48 -17.00 -24.86
N ILE A 87 6.94 -17.05 -23.65
CA ILE A 87 7.25 -18.06 -22.63
C ILE A 87 5.99 -18.35 -21.81
N GLU A 88 5.66 -19.64 -21.71
CA GLU A 88 4.76 -20.22 -20.72
C GLU A 88 5.49 -21.34 -19.97
N HIS A 89 5.74 -21.14 -18.68
CA HIS A 89 6.43 -22.13 -17.86
C HIS A 89 5.73 -22.24 -16.50
N ASN A 90 5.19 -23.40 -16.18
CA ASN A 90 4.45 -23.69 -14.95
C ASN A 90 3.37 -22.65 -14.61
N VAL A 91 2.65 -22.13 -15.63
CA VAL A 91 1.76 -20.97 -15.50
C VAL A 91 0.52 -21.24 -14.67
N GLU A 92 0.06 -22.50 -14.57
CA GLU A 92 -1.11 -22.90 -13.78
C GLU A 92 -0.77 -23.22 -12.32
N VAL A 93 0.52 -23.27 -11.95
CA VAL A 93 0.93 -23.60 -10.58
C VAL A 93 0.61 -22.47 -9.64
N MET A 94 -0.25 -22.74 -8.63
CA MET A 94 -0.65 -21.79 -7.60
C MET A 94 0.53 -21.42 -6.69
N ARG A 95 0.96 -20.17 -6.75
CA ARG A 95 2.12 -19.66 -6.02
C ARG A 95 1.76 -18.48 -5.14
N ASN A 96 2.53 -18.29 -4.07
CA ASN A 96 2.44 -17.08 -3.29
C ASN A 96 3.02 -15.90 -4.09
N PRO A 97 2.21 -14.88 -4.41
CA PRO A 97 2.66 -13.74 -5.22
C PRO A 97 3.39 -12.68 -4.40
N ALA A 98 3.40 -12.78 -3.07
CA ALA A 98 3.78 -11.68 -2.20
C ALA A 98 3.07 -10.37 -2.63
N SER A 99 3.78 -9.25 -2.61
CA SER A 99 3.17 -7.94 -2.89
C SER A 99 2.74 -7.68 -4.34
N THR A 100 2.93 -8.64 -5.30
CA THR A 100 2.26 -8.50 -6.60
C THR A 100 0.75 -8.71 -6.50
N MET A 101 0.24 -9.34 -5.40
CA MET A 101 -1.18 -9.40 -5.06
C MET A 101 -1.86 -8.02 -5.05
N LYS A 102 -1.12 -6.95 -4.75
CA LYS A 102 -1.65 -5.58 -4.75
C LYS A 102 -2.20 -5.13 -6.11
N LEU A 103 -1.76 -5.76 -7.20
CA LEU A 103 -2.28 -5.48 -8.54
C LEU A 103 -3.77 -5.77 -8.62
N LEU A 104 -4.22 -6.89 -8.03
CA LEU A 104 -5.64 -7.26 -7.97
C LEU A 104 -6.44 -6.22 -7.19
N THR A 105 -5.99 -5.91 -5.98
CA THR A 105 -6.70 -4.96 -5.09
C THR A 105 -6.75 -3.55 -5.68
N THR A 106 -5.66 -3.09 -6.33
CA THR A 106 -5.65 -1.74 -6.89
C THR A 106 -6.43 -1.64 -8.20
N TYR A 107 -6.45 -2.68 -9.03
CA TYR A 107 -7.30 -2.73 -10.21
C TYR A 107 -8.79 -2.81 -9.82
N ALA A 108 -9.16 -3.72 -8.92
CA ALA A 108 -10.52 -3.79 -8.39
C ALA A 108 -10.95 -2.46 -7.72
N GLY A 109 -10.02 -1.78 -7.05
CA GLY A 109 -10.25 -0.44 -6.50
C GLY A 109 -10.65 0.57 -7.58
N LEU A 110 -9.91 0.62 -8.68
CA LEU A 110 -10.24 1.50 -9.81
C LEU A 110 -11.60 1.17 -10.43
N LYS A 111 -11.93 -0.12 -10.56
CA LYS A 111 -13.21 -0.55 -11.15
C LYS A 111 -14.39 -0.32 -10.21
N GLY A 112 -14.25 -0.64 -8.92
CA GLY A 112 -15.35 -0.62 -7.95
C GLY A 112 -15.59 0.75 -7.28
N LEU A 113 -14.55 1.57 -7.13
CA LEU A 113 -14.67 2.89 -6.51
C LEU A 113 -14.59 4.03 -7.54
N GLY A 114 -13.93 3.80 -8.67
CA GLY A 114 -13.60 4.82 -9.66
C GLY A 114 -12.31 5.62 -9.32
N PRO A 115 -11.63 6.19 -10.34
CA PRO A 115 -10.34 6.87 -10.16
C PRO A 115 -10.41 8.13 -9.28
N ASN A 116 -11.56 8.82 -9.27
CA ASN A 116 -11.80 10.07 -8.53
C ASN A 116 -12.33 9.84 -7.11
N TYR A 117 -12.52 8.59 -6.69
CA TYR A 117 -13.00 8.31 -5.34
C TYR A 117 -12.08 8.92 -4.28
N SER A 118 -12.68 9.62 -3.32
CA SER A 118 -11.99 10.23 -2.17
C SER A 118 -12.64 9.76 -0.87
N TRP A 119 -11.82 9.53 0.13
CA TRP A 119 -12.26 9.16 1.48
C TRP A 119 -12.56 10.41 2.27
N ARG A 120 -13.57 10.32 3.12
CA ARG A 120 -13.90 11.36 4.07
C ARG A 120 -13.38 11.03 5.47
N THR A 121 -13.11 12.09 6.25
CA THR A 121 -12.91 12.05 7.69
C THR A 121 -13.75 13.19 8.26
N GLU A 122 -14.58 12.89 9.23
CA GLU A 122 -15.57 13.85 9.73
C GLU A 122 -15.30 14.19 11.20
N ALA A 123 -15.51 15.46 11.54
CA ALA A 123 -15.57 15.95 12.90
C ALA A 123 -17.02 16.28 13.26
N TRP A 124 -17.47 15.82 14.41
CA TRP A 124 -18.81 16.01 14.95
C TRP A 124 -18.75 16.59 16.36
N LEU A 125 -19.71 17.40 16.73
CA LEU A 125 -19.87 17.98 18.05
C LEU A 125 -20.99 17.25 18.78
N ARG A 126 -20.69 16.81 19.99
CA ARG A 126 -21.66 16.34 20.97
C ARG A 126 -21.73 17.37 22.09
N GLY A 127 -22.65 18.31 21.97
CA GLY A 127 -22.77 19.52 22.77
C GLY A 127 -22.73 20.76 21.89
N ASP A 128 -22.71 21.92 22.53
CA ASP A 128 -22.79 23.22 21.86
C ASP A 128 -21.48 23.99 21.96
N ILE A 129 -21.20 24.79 20.94
CA ILE A 129 -20.04 25.67 20.88
C ILE A 129 -20.52 27.09 21.12
N ASP A 130 -19.90 27.80 22.08
CA ASP A 130 -20.20 29.19 22.40
C ASP A 130 -19.50 30.20 21.45
N ASP A 131 -19.84 31.46 21.56
CA ASP A 131 -19.26 32.57 20.76
C ASP A 131 -17.74 32.74 21.00
N LYS A 132 -17.21 32.25 22.12
CA LYS A 132 -15.77 32.25 22.43
C LYS A 132 -15.04 31.06 21.82
N GLY A 133 -15.77 30.13 21.21
CA GLY A 133 -15.24 28.92 20.59
C GLY A 133 -14.96 27.78 21.58
N VAL A 134 -15.69 27.76 22.70
CA VAL A 134 -15.63 26.67 23.69
C VAL A 134 -16.76 25.69 23.39
N LEU A 135 -16.39 24.46 23.09
CA LEU A 135 -17.32 23.33 23.01
C LEU A 135 -17.58 22.82 24.43
N ASP A 136 -18.81 22.97 24.87
CA ASP A 136 -19.28 22.33 26.12
C ASP A 136 -19.77 20.91 25.76
N GLY A 137 -18.84 19.96 25.78
CA GLY A 137 -19.09 18.61 25.37
C GLY A 137 -17.90 17.96 24.66
N ASP A 138 -18.16 16.90 23.88
CA ASP A 138 -17.17 16.03 23.24
C ASP A 138 -16.95 16.39 21.76
N LEU A 139 -15.71 16.27 21.32
CA LEU A 139 -15.39 16.25 19.88
C LEU A 139 -15.30 14.79 19.40
N ILE A 140 -16.04 14.44 18.34
CA ILE A 140 -16.00 13.11 17.74
C ILE A 140 -15.29 13.18 16.40
N ILE A 141 -14.31 12.30 16.17
CA ILE A 141 -13.68 12.12 14.85
C ILE A 141 -14.08 10.76 14.30
N LYS A 142 -14.79 10.77 13.16
CA LYS A 142 -15.21 9.57 12.46
C LYS A 142 -14.36 9.35 11.22
N GLY A 143 -13.68 8.20 11.17
CA GLY A 143 -12.91 7.73 10.03
C GLY A 143 -13.74 6.85 9.09
N TYR A 144 -13.41 6.92 7.80
CA TYR A 144 -14.02 6.07 6.75
C TYR A 144 -12.96 5.30 5.95
N GLY A 145 -11.79 5.09 6.55
CA GLY A 145 -10.73 4.27 5.97
C GLY A 145 -9.79 4.99 5.01
N ASP A 146 -9.60 6.31 5.14
CA ASP A 146 -8.61 7.04 4.32
C ASP A 146 -7.24 6.37 4.38
N PRO A 147 -6.73 5.82 3.25
CA PRO A 147 -5.42 5.17 3.24
C PRO A 147 -4.24 6.13 3.44
N PHE A 148 -4.44 7.44 3.27
CA PHE A 148 -3.38 8.45 3.24
C PHE A 148 -3.61 9.63 4.16
N MET A 149 -4.23 9.42 5.33
CA MET A 149 -4.31 10.42 6.39
C MET A 149 -2.93 10.57 7.07
N VAL A 150 -1.97 11.12 6.31
CA VAL A 150 -0.61 11.41 6.80
C VAL A 150 -0.57 12.68 7.64
N TYR A 151 0.61 12.97 8.21
CA TYR A 151 0.84 14.09 9.11
C TYR A 151 0.28 15.42 8.58
N GLU A 152 0.62 15.78 7.35
CA GLU A 152 0.22 17.02 6.71
C GLU A 152 -1.30 17.12 6.52
N ASN A 153 -1.94 16.02 6.18
CA ASN A 153 -3.39 15.97 5.95
C ASN A 153 -4.16 16.04 7.26
N PHE A 154 -3.70 15.34 8.28
CA PHE A 154 -4.32 15.36 9.60
C PHE A 154 -4.12 16.73 10.28
N TRP A 155 -2.93 17.35 10.12
CA TRP A 155 -2.70 18.71 10.56
C TRP A 155 -3.66 19.70 9.90
N LYS A 156 -3.86 19.61 8.57
CA LYS A 156 -4.85 20.44 7.85
C LYS A 156 -6.26 20.25 8.40
N PHE A 157 -6.66 19.00 8.64
CA PHE A 157 -7.95 18.69 9.26
C PHE A 157 -8.09 19.39 10.61
N VAL A 158 -7.15 19.20 11.53
CA VAL A 158 -7.17 19.83 12.87
C VAL A 158 -7.11 21.36 12.78
N LYS A 159 -6.27 21.91 11.88
CA LYS A 159 -6.21 23.37 11.65
C LYS A 159 -7.56 23.93 11.18
N THR A 160 -8.29 23.21 10.34
CA THR A 160 -9.59 23.65 9.86
C THR A 160 -10.61 23.74 11.00
N LEU A 161 -10.57 22.85 11.98
CA LEU A 161 -11.44 22.95 13.17
C LEU A 161 -11.19 24.28 13.91
N ARG A 162 -9.91 24.67 14.04
CA ARG A 162 -9.52 25.96 14.64
C ARG A 162 -10.03 27.15 13.82
N VAL A 163 -9.85 27.10 12.50
CA VAL A 163 -10.31 28.18 11.59
C VAL A 163 -11.83 28.34 11.65
N LYS A 164 -12.58 27.25 11.83
CA LYS A 164 -14.03 27.26 12.01
C LYS A 164 -14.49 27.74 13.39
N GLY A 165 -13.57 28.17 14.25
CA GLY A 165 -13.88 28.78 15.51
C GLY A 165 -13.75 27.90 16.76
N LEU A 166 -13.54 26.57 16.62
CA LEU A 166 -13.35 25.71 17.77
C LEU A 166 -12.00 25.99 18.44
N LYS A 167 -12.00 26.38 19.74
CA LYS A 167 -10.80 26.76 20.49
C LYS A 167 -10.53 25.86 21.69
N LYS A 168 -11.57 25.47 22.40
CA LYS A 168 -11.48 24.64 23.60
C LYS A 168 -12.52 23.55 23.57
N ILE A 169 -12.19 22.40 24.13
CA ILE A 169 -13.06 21.23 24.27
C ILE A 169 -13.11 20.91 25.77
N THR A 170 -14.30 20.92 26.38
CA THR A 170 -14.46 20.63 27.82
C THR A 170 -14.55 19.13 28.09
N GLY A 171 -15.09 18.38 27.15
CA GLY A 171 -15.24 16.93 27.20
C GLY A 171 -14.10 16.17 26.56
N ASP A 172 -14.40 14.98 26.02
CA ASP A 172 -13.48 14.00 25.49
C ASP A 172 -13.23 14.16 23.98
N LEU A 173 -12.16 13.52 23.49
CA LEU A 173 -12.02 13.17 22.09
C LEU A 173 -12.53 11.75 21.88
N ILE A 174 -13.65 11.64 21.18
CA ILE A 174 -14.23 10.36 20.82
C ILE A 174 -13.75 9.97 19.41
N ILE A 175 -13.26 8.76 19.25
CA ILE A 175 -12.93 8.20 17.94
C ILE A 175 -13.99 7.19 17.56
N ASP A 176 -14.68 7.43 16.42
CA ASP A 176 -15.65 6.51 15.84
C ASP A 176 -14.96 5.63 14.78
N ASN A 177 -14.66 4.39 15.17
CA ASN A 177 -14.06 3.34 14.33
C ASN A 177 -15.11 2.35 13.81
N SER A 178 -16.41 2.67 13.86
CA SER A 178 -17.49 1.73 13.54
C SER A 178 -17.60 1.38 12.04
N TYR A 179 -16.84 2.03 11.17
CA TYR A 179 -16.88 1.77 9.73
C TYR A 179 -16.22 0.44 9.33
N PHE A 180 -15.29 -0.08 10.16
CA PHE A 180 -14.68 -1.40 9.99
C PHE A 180 -14.96 -2.27 11.23
N GLU A 181 -15.12 -3.56 11.00
CA GLU A 181 -15.16 -4.60 12.02
C GLU A 181 -14.05 -5.60 11.70
N LEU A 182 -13.02 -5.61 12.53
CA LEU A 182 -11.83 -6.42 12.32
C LEU A 182 -11.58 -7.31 13.53
N PRO A 183 -11.07 -8.53 13.32
CA PRO A 183 -10.69 -9.39 14.43
C PRO A 183 -9.54 -8.78 15.23
N GLU A 184 -9.32 -9.28 16.42
CA GLU A 184 -8.15 -8.94 17.21
C GLU A 184 -6.88 -9.14 16.41
N HIS A 185 -5.99 -8.16 16.47
CA HIS A 185 -4.81 -8.09 15.62
C HIS A 185 -3.53 -8.47 16.37
N ASP A 186 -3.01 -9.67 16.10
CA ASP A 186 -1.65 -10.00 16.48
C ASP A 186 -0.65 -9.50 15.42
N ALA A 187 0.01 -8.38 15.72
CA ALA A 187 1.03 -7.79 14.86
C ALA A 187 2.29 -8.68 14.71
N ALA A 188 2.47 -9.68 15.58
CA ALA A 188 3.59 -10.63 15.55
C ALA A 188 3.32 -11.84 14.65
N ALA A 189 2.05 -12.18 14.39
CA ALA A 189 1.63 -13.42 13.75
C ALA A 189 2.33 -13.70 12.41
N PHE A 190 2.59 -12.67 11.60
CA PHE A 190 3.18 -12.88 10.28
C PHE A 190 4.67 -13.26 10.31
N ASP A 191 5.49 -12.55 11.09
CA ASP A 191 6.97 -12.70 11.04
C ASP A 191 7.68 -12.45 12.38
N GLY A 192 6.96 -12.45 13.49
CA GLY A 192 7.50 -12.21 14.86
C GLY A 192 8.01 -10.78 15.09
N LYS A 193 7.54 -9.79 14.29
CA LYS A 193 8.03 -8.41 14.37
C LYS A 193 6.88 -7.40 14.58
N PRO A 194 6.27 -7.37 15.77
CA PRO A 194 5.04 -6.62 16.03
C PRO A 194 5.16 -5.11 15.76
N PHE A 195 6.34 -4.54 15.96
CA PHE A 195 6.55 -3.09 15.81
C PHE A 195 6.86 -2.63 14.38
N ARG A 196 6.74 -3.52 13.38
CA ARG A 196 6.94 -3.12 11.98
C ARG A 196 5.67 -2.50 11.42
N VAL A 197 5.81 -1.32 10.82
CA VAL A 197 4.69 -0.57 10.24
C VAL A 197 3.90 -1.39 9.20
N TYR A 198 4.54 -2.29 8.46
CA TYR A 198 3.83 -3.15 7.50
C TYR A 198 2.90 -4.18 8.18
N ASN A 199 3.10 -4.44 9.49
CA ASN A 199 2.21 -5.27 10.31
C ASN A 199 1.15 -4.45 11.07
N ALA A 200 1.13 -3.11 10.91
CA ALA A 200 0.15 -2.25 11.58
C ALA A 200 -1.29 -2.69 11.27
N GLN A 201 -2.17 -2.59 12.25
CA GLN A 201 -3.60 -2.87 12.13
C GLN A 201 -4.28 -1.84 11.22
N SER A 202 -5.25 -2.27 10.40
CA SER A 202 -6.13 -1.34 9.69
C SER A 202 -7.12 -0.68 10.66
N SER A 203 -7.52 0.56 10.38
CA SER A 203 -8.51 1.27 11.17
C SER A 203 -9.24 2.30 10.30
N PRO A 204 -10.54 2.57 10.55
CA PRO A 204 -11.26 3.64 9.86
C PRO A 204 -10.58 5.01 9.98
N LEU A 205 -10.00 5.34 11.13
CA LEU A 205 -9.16 6.51 11.34
C LEU A 205 -7.69 6.08 11.45
N MET A 206 -7.03 5.92 10.30
CA MET A 206 -5.63 5.48 10.22
C MET A 206 -4.70 6.69 10.06
N PHE A 207 -4.21 7.23 11.17
CA PHE A 207 -3.21 8.29 11.12
C PHE A 207 -1.81 7.75 10.79
N ASN A 208 -1.18 8.34 9.77
CA ASN A 208 0.22 8.17 9.39
C ASN A 208 0.70 6.70 9.33
N PHE A 209 -0.17 5.78 8.87
CA PHE A 209 0.11 4.34 8.81
C PHE A 209 0.41 3.72 10.18
N GLN A 210 -0.08 4.29 11.26
CA GLN A 210 0.28 3.93 12.66
C GLN A 210 1.80 4.05 12.93
N ALA A 211 2.49 4.90 12.17
CA ALA A 211 3.95 4.99 12.18
C ALA A 211 4.45 6.13 13.07
N THR A 212 5.00 5.78 14.23
CA THR A 212 5.80 6.70 15.04
C THR A 212 7.23 6.78 14.49
N ARG A 213 7.71 7.99 14.25
CA ARG A 213 9.11 8.27 13.87
C ARG A 213 9.92 8.48 15.14
N PHE A 214 10.89 7.62 15.38
CA PHE A 214 11.86 7.79 16.48
C PHE A 214 13.12 8.43 15.91
N LEU A 215 13.40 9.68 16.30
CA LEU A 215 14.69 10.30 16.04
C LEU A 215 15.70 9.75 17.03
N LEU A 216 16.73 9.10 16.55
CA LEU A 216 17.89 8.69 17.33
C LEU A 216 19.01 9.69 17.11
N ARG A 217 19.46 10.34 18.19
CA ARG A 217 20.49 11.39 18.16
C ARG A 217 21.62 11.06 19.15
N PRO A 218 22.86 10.85 18.67
CA PRO A 218 24.01 10.71 19.57
C PRO A 218 24.26 12.01 20.33
N LYS A 219 24.21 11.97 21.66
CA LYS A 219 24.68 13.05 22.55
C LYS A 219 25.95 12.61 23.26
N LEU A 220 27.04 13.30 23.02
CA LEU A 220 28.32 13.04 23.66
C LEU A 220 28.31 13.50 25.10
N SER A 221 29.08 12.82 25.98
CA SER A 221 29.39 13.33 27.31
C SER A 221 30.27 14.58 27.20
N GLU A 222 30.23 15.46 28.19
CA GLU A 222 31.08 16.67 28.22
C GLU A 222 32.58 16.30 28.12
N SER A 223 33.02 15.24 28.81
CA SER A 223 34.40 14.73 28.73
C SER A 223 34.82 14.32 27.31
N GLU A 224 33.89 13.79 26.49
CA GLU A 224 34.15 13.44 25.08
C GLU A 224 34.16 14.66 24.16
N LYS A 225 33.34 15.69 24.46
CA LYS A 225 33.37 16.96 23.74
C LYS A 225 34.71 17.68 23.93
N GLU A 226 35.18 17.76 25.16
CA GLU A 226 36.50 18.35 25.50
C GLU A 226 37.67 17.62 24.83
N GLN A 227 37.64 16.27 24.83
CA GLN A 227 38.69 15.48 24.15
C GLN A 227 38.67 15.72 22.62
N GLN A 228 37.51 15.91 21.99
CA GLN A 228 37.45 16.22 20.56
C GLN A 228 37.99 17.62 20.25
N THR A 229 37.79 18.59 21.13
CA THR A 229 38.31 19.94 20.97
C THR A 229 39.84 19.92 21.11
N LYS A 230 40.37 19.14 22.05
CA LYS A 230 41.82 18.97 22.26
C LYS A 230 42.53 18.14 21.17
N LEU A 231 41.83 17.22 20.49
CA LEU A 231 42.37 16.33 19.44
C LEU A 231 42.43 16.94 18.04
N LYS A 232 41.84 18.10 17.79
CA LYS A 232 42.03 18.83 16.52
C LYS A 232 43.49 19.27 16.29
N GLY A 233 44.36 19.10 17.27
CA GLY A 233 45.74 19.54 17.22
C GLY A 233 46.83 18.46 17.36
N LYS A 234 46.57 17.19 17.67
CA LYS A 234 47.64 16.19 17.86
C LYS A 234 47.31 14.78 17.39
N LYS A 235 48.26 14.18 16.64
CA LYS A 235 48.25 12.79 16.18
C LYS A 235 48.58 11.81 17.32
N LYS A 236 47.86 10.66 17.33
CA LYS A 236 48.07 9.40 18.06
C LYS A 236 47.94 9.41 19.59
N ILE A 237 46.94 8.69 20.06
CA ILE A 237 46.88 8.18 21.43
C ILE A 237 46.98 6.65 21.38
N THR A 238 48.04 6.14 22.02
CA THR A 238 48.24 4.74 22.34
C THR A 238 47.71 4.43 23.76
N LYS A 239 47.13 3.21 23.89
CA LYS A 239 46.85 2.43 25.10
C LYS A 239 45.48 2.53 25.79
N LYS A 240 44.99 1.32 26.08
CA LYS A 240 43.79 0.94 26.80
C LYS A 240 43.65 1.63 28.16
N SER A 241 42.92 2.74 28.21
CA SER A 241 42.32 3.18 29.48
C SER A 241 40.87 2.64 29.54
N LYS A 242 40.36 2.34 30.74
CA LYS A 242 38.96 2.01 30.98
C LYS A 242 38.11 3.10 30.31
N ARG A 243 37.47 2.78 29.19
CA ARG A 243 36.77 3.76 28.36
C ARG A 243 35.59 4.33 29.15
N LYS A 244 35.66 5.63 29.47
CA LYS A 244 34.50 6.38 29.97
C LYS A 244 33.35 6.27 28.98
N PRO A 245 32.09 6.30 29.43
CA PRO A 245 30.94 6.23 28.53
C PRO A 245 31.01 7.35 27.48
N LEU A 246 30.88 7.00 26.19
CA LEU A 246 30.87 7.96 25.07
C LEU A 246 29.76 9.01 25.15
N GLY A 247 28.79 8.83 26.04
CA GLY A 247 27.58 9.61 26.14
C GLY A 247 26.33 8.73 25.95
N ARG A 248 25.25 9.33 25.56
CA ARG A 248 23.96 8.65 25.40
C ARG A 248 23.37 8.81 23.99
N VAL A 249 22.44 7.96 23.64
CA VAL A 249 21.56 8.14 22.47
C VAL A 249 20.26 8.77 22.95
N GLU A 250 19.95 9.96 22.50
CA GLU A 250 18.65 10.58 22.74
C GLU A 250 17.63 9.97 21.78
N ILE A 251 16.43 9.69 22.29
CA ILE A 251 15.30 9.17 21.52
C ILE A 251 14.17 10.17 21.61
N VAL A 252 13.73 10.68 20.46
CA VAL A 252 12.59 11.60 20.37
C VAL A 252 11.53 10.96 19.49
N PRO A 253 10.38 10.54 20.06
CA PRO A 253 9.25 10.04 19.29
C PRO A 253 8.50 11.20 18.62
N TYR A 254 7.93 10.95 17.45
CA TYR A 254 7.12 11.89 16.69
C TYR A 254 6.01 11.14 15.92
N PRO A 255 4.69 11.44 16.16
CA PRO A 255 4.21 12.39 17.14
C PRO A 255 4.65 12.05 18.58
N ALA A 256 4.57 13.04 19.47
CA ALA A 256 4.81 12.81 20.90
C ALA A 256 3.79 11.79 21.42
N LEU A 257 4.26 10.81 22.20
CA LEU A 257 3.44 9.74 22.74
C LEU A 257 3.31 9.97 24.26
N SER A 258 2.38 10.84 24.66
CA SER A 258 2.25 11.35 26.01
C SER A 258 2.08 10.26 27.09
N LYS A 259 1.45 9.14 26.74
CA LYS A 259 1.22 8.01 27.67
C LYS A 259 2.25 6.89 27.54
N LEU A 260 3.16 6.93 26.53
CA LEU A 260 4.15 5.86 26.32
C LEU A 260 5.43 6.14 27.08
N LYS A 261 5.69 5.35 28.12
CA LYS A 261 6.98 5.34 28.80
C LYS A 261 8.03 4.63 27.93
N ILE A 262 9.21 5.24 27.76
CA ILE A 262 10.32 4.69 26.96
C ILE A 262 11.49 4.39 27.88
N ASP A 263 11.86 3.13 27.98
CA ASP A 263 13.12 2.70 28.58
C ASP A 263 14.21 2.62 27.50
N ASN A 264 15.14 3.58 27.58
CA ASN A 264 16.21 3.75 26.61
C ASN A 264 17.48 2.99 27.04
N GLN A 265 17.63 1.77 26.57
CA GLN A 265 18.79 0.91 26.79
C GLN A 265 19.79 0.93 25.59
N LEU A 266 19.78 1.99 24.76
CA LEU A 266 20.77 2.14 23.68
C LEU A 266 22.13 2.52 24.21
N LYS A 267 23.17 1.74 23.85
CA LYS A 267 24.54 2.02 24.18
C LYS A 267 25.23 2.78 23.05
N LEU A 268 25.71 4.00 23.30
CA LEU A 268 26.49 4.75 22.33
C LEU A 268 27.87 4.14 22.21
N ILE A 269 28.27 3.76 21.00
CA ILE A 269 29.60 3.15 20.73
C ILE A 269 30.38 3.94 19.68
N SER A 270 31.73 3.81 19.74
CA SER A 270 32.62 4.31 18.70
C SER A 270 32.65 3.39 17.47
N GLY A 271 33.22 3.85 16.36
CA GLY A 271 33.47 3.04 15.16
C GLY A 271 32.55 3.32 13.98
N LYS A 272 32.72 2.53 12.92
CA LYS A 272 31.93 2.68 11.67
C LYS A 272 30.46 2.34 11.89
N CYS A 273 29.56 3.09 11.23
CA CYS A 273 28.14 2.77 11.24
C CYS A 273 27.88 1.48 10.44
N ARG A 274 27.42 0.44 11.13
CA ARG A 274 27.03 -0.85 10.52
C ARG A 274 25.52 -0.95 10.43
N ARG A 275 25.02 -1.80 9.55
CA ARG A 275 23.57 -2.04 9.37
C ARG A 275 22.88 -2.50 10.68
N SER A 276 23.56 -3.25 11.54
CA SER A 276 23.08 -3.67 12.86
C SER A 276 22.80 -2.49 13.80
N HIS A 277 23.62 -1.44 13.72
CA HIS A 277 23.47 -0.23 14.55
C HIS A 277 22.23 0.60 14.18
N LEU A 278 21.69 0.40 12.97
CA LEU A 278 20.46 1.04 12.48
C LEU A 278 19.20 0.18 12.74
N ARG A 279 19.33 -0.89 13.52
CA ARG A 279 18.26 -1.85 13.80
C ARG A 279 18.16 -2.18 15.28
N PRO A 280 17.92 -1.17 16.14
CA PRO A 280 17.69 -1.42 17.54
C PRO A 280 16.50 -2.39 17.73
N LYS A 281 16.55 -3.16 18.80
CA LYS A 281 15.47 -4.05 19.21
C LYS A 281 14.44 -3.24 19.98
N PHE A 282 13.18 -3.49 19.67
CA PHE A 282 12.02 -2.92 20.35
C PHE A 282 11.27 -4.06 21.02
N SER A 283 10.86 -3.87 22.27
CA SER A 283 9.97 -4.77 23.01
C SER A 283 9.09 -3.93 23.94
N LYS A 284 7.97 -4.47 24.41
CA LYS A 284 7.19 -3.90 25.52
C LYS A 284 7.33 -4.78 26.75
N THR A 285 7.32 -4.18 27.93
CA THR A 285 7.10 -4.91 29.20
C THR A 285 5.61 -5.17 29.39
N ASP A 286 5.26 -6.00 30.39
CA ASP A 286 3.87 -6.28 30.73
C ASP A 286 3.14 -5.00 31.21
N GLU A 287 3.86 -4.04 31.83
CA GLU A 287 3.31 -2.73 32.19
C GLU A 287 3.25 -1.75 31.00
N GLY A 288 3.50 -2.21 29.77
CA GLY A 288 3.40 -1.40 28.55
C GLY A 288 4.57 -0.46 28.28
N VAL A 289 5.67 -0.52 29.04
CA VAL A 289 6.89 0.30 28.82
C VAL A 289 7.59 -0.16 27.55
N LEU A 290 7.88 0.79 26.63
CA LEU A 290 8.62 0.51 25.40
C LEU A 290 10.12 0.48 25.67
N VAL A 291 10.73 -0.70 25.62
CA VAL A 291 12.17 -0.90 25.77
C VAL A 291 12.85 -0.82 24.40
N ILE A 292 13.84 0.07 24.27
CA ILE A 292 14.63 0.23 23.04
C ILE A 292 16.10 -0.08 23.36
N LYS A 293 16.61 -1.23 22.89
CA LYS A 293 17.95 -1.68 23.22
C LYS A 293 18.83 -2.02 22.01
N GLY A 294 20.15 -1.90 22.22
CA GLY A 294 21.16 -2.24 21.22
C GLY A 294 22.36 -1.29 21.25
N ASN A 295 23.26 -1.49 20.30
CA ASN A 295 24.41 -0.60 20.11
C ASN A 295 24.13 0.39 18.98
N TYR A 296 24.40 1.67 19.21
CA TYR A 296 24.28 2.74 18.22
C TYR A 296 25.62 3.42 18.02
N ALA A 297 26.19 3.38 16.82
CA ALA A 297 27.48 3.97 16.57
C ALA A 297 27.38 5.50 16.37
N LYS A 298 28.26 6.28 17.03
CA LYS A 298 28.31 7.74 16.87
C LYS A 298 28.34 8.18 15.40
N ARG A 299 29.10 7.47 14.56
CA ARG A 299 29.21 7.74 13.12
C ARG A 299 27.90 7.50 12.32
N CYS A 300 26.87 6.90 12.92
CA CYS A 300 25.55 6.82 12.29
C CYS A 300 24.86 8.18 12.20
N GLY A 301 25.27 9.16 13.03
CA GLY A 301 24.65 10.48 13.09
C GLY A 301 23.19 10.41 13.52
N GLN A 302 22.43 11.42 13.19
CA GLN A 302 20.99 11.42 13.42
C GLN A 302 20.28 10.51 12.42
N ARG A 303 19.31 9.70 12.90
CA ARG A 303 18.52 8.79 12.06
C ARG A 303 17.10 8.68 12.56
N PHE A 304 16.18 8.56 11.62
CA PHE A 304 14.80 8.22 11.91
C PHE A 304 14.56 6.72 11.75
N ILE A 305 13.81 6.16 12.69
CA ILE A 305 13.32 4.77 12.64
C ILE A 305 11.82 4.80 12.80
N LEU A 306 11.10 4.10 11.91
CA LEU A 306 9.64 4.01 11.94
C LEU A 306 9.21 2.73 12.65
N ARG A 307 8.27 2.86 13.61
CA ARG A 307 7.65 1.73 14.33
C ARG A 307 6.18 2.01 14.59
N ALA A 308 5.37 0.96 14.58
CA ALA A 308 4.02 0.96 15.13
C ALA A 308 4.11 0.50 16.59
N VAL A 309 3.83 1.37 17.54
CA VAL A 309 4.05 1.11 18.98
C VAL A 309 2.81 1.33 19.85
N SER A 310 1.75 1.88 19.31
CA SER A 310 0.45 2.12 19.97
C SER A 310 -0.69 1.68 19.06
N PRO A 311 -1.88 1.38 19.62
CA PRO A 311 -3.09 1.15 18.82
C PRO A 311 -3.39 2.33 17.89
N PRO A 312 -4.13 2.14 16.78
CA PRO A 312 -4.42 3.20 15.81
C PRO A 312 -5.11 4.43 16.42
N GLU A 313 -6.09 4.21 17.30
CA GLU A 313 -6.86 5.25 17.97
C GLU A 313 -6.01 6.08 18.94
N GLU A 314 -5.16 5.42 19.74
CA GLU A 314 -4.21 6.14 20.59
C GLU A 314 -3.22 6.95 19.76
N HIS A 315 -2.77 6.39 18.63
CA HIS A 315 -1.84 7.07 17.75
C HIS A 315 -2.45 8.34 17.14
N ALA A 316 -3.71 8.26 16.69
CA ALA A 316 -4.46 9.39 16.17
C ALA A 316 -4.77 10.42 17.26
N TYR A 317 -5.16 9.99 18.46
CA TYR A 317 -5.41 10.85 19.62
C TYR A 317 -4.16 11.64 20.03
N ASN A 318 -3.02 10.98 20.16
CA ASN A 318 -1.77 11.65 20.54
C ASN A 318 -1.38 12.71 19.50
N ALA A 319 -1.54 12.39 18.20
CA ALA A 319 -1.29 13.36 17.13
C ALA A 319 -2.28 14.54 17.18
N PHE A 320 -3.58 14.28 17.45
CA PHE A 320 -4.56 15.32 17.61
C PHE A 320 -4.18 16.26 18.76
N ARG A 321 -3.85 15.73 19.93
CA ARG A 321 -3.45 16.55 21.10
C ARG A 321 -2.23 17.41 20.82
N GLU A 322 -1.21 16.85 20.17
CA GLU A 322 -0.01 17.60 19.79
C GLU A 322 -0.36 18.76 18.85
N PHE A 323 -1.07 18.50 17.75
CA PHE A 323 -1.47 19.54 16.80
C PHE A 323 -2.42 20.56 17.39
N TRP A 324 -3.36 20.10 18.24
CA TRP A 324 -4.29 20.97 18.91
C TRP A 324 -3.60 21.94 19.85
N SER A 325 -2.63 21.46 20.62
CA SER A 325 -1.78 22.27 21.50
C SER A 325 -0.91 23.25 20.71
N ASP A 326 -0.26 22.80 19.62
CA ASP A 326 0.56 23.66 18.75
C ASP A 326 -0.26 24.81 18.14
N LEU A 327 -1.54 24.58 17.92
CA LEU A 327 -2.52 25.55 17.44
C LEU A 327 -3.17 26.34 18.58
N GLN A 328 -2.65 26.30 19.81
CA GLN A 328 -3.16 26.95 21.00
C GLN A 328 -4.61 26.52 21.38
N GLY A 329 -4.98 25.30 21.03
CA GLY A 329 -6.20 24.65 21.47
C GLY A 329 -6.01 23.92 22.79
N SER A 330 -7.08 23.69 23.54
CA SER A 330 -7.08 22.89 24.75
C SER A 330 -8.21 21.86 24.74
N ILE A 331 -7.93 20.69 25.32
CA ILE A 331 -8.91 19.64 25.58
C ILE A 331 -8.74 19.17 27.01
N LYS A 332 -9.82 19.09 27.79
CA LYS A 332 -9.79 18.68 29.21
C LYS A 332 -9.91 17.17 29.35
N GLY A 333 -10.75 16.56 28.51
CA GLY A 333 -11.03 15.13 28.55
C GLY A 333 -9.96 14.27 27.89
N GLU A 334 -10.24 12.98 27.82
CA GLU A 334 -9.34 11.93 27.37
C GLU A 334 -9.86 11.28 26.08
N LEU A 335 -9.13 10.24 25.59
CA LEU A 335 -9.58 9.40 24.50
C LEU A 335 -10.73 8.49 24.94
N ARG A 336 -11.82 8.49 24.18
CA ARG A 336 -12.86 7.45 24.24
C ARG A 336 -13.13 6.86 22.87
N LEU A 337 -13.54 5.60 22.84
CA LEU A 337 -14.12 4.99 21.64
C LEU A 337 -15.65 5.15 21.73
N GLY A 338 -16.28 5.47 20.61
CA GLY A 338 -17.72 5.66 20.56
C GLY A 338 -18.22 5.77 19.13
N ARG A 339 -19.52 6.00 18.98
CA ARG A 339 -20.16 6.18 17.67
C ARG A 339 -20.81 7.55 17.61
N VAL A 340 -20.84 8.12 16.41
CA VAL A 340 -21.69 9.27 16.10
C VAL A 340 -23.15 8.86 16.27
N LYS A 341 -23.91 9.69 16.97
CA LYS A 341 -25.35 9.54 17.24
C LYS A 341 -26.16 10.50 16.36
N ALA A 342 -27.48 10.29 16.32
CA ALA A 342 -28.37 11.11 15.49
C ALA A 342 -28.41 12.60 15.93
N GLU A 343 -28.25 12.85 17.23
CA GLU A 343 -28.24 14.20 17.83
C GLU A 343 -26.91 14.95 17.63
N ASP A 344 -25.82 14.26 17.28
CA ASP A 344 -24.51 14.91 17.11
C ASP A 344 -24.52 15.83 15.88
N LYS A 345 -23.86 16.98 15.98
CA LYS A 345 -23.83 18.00 14.91
C LYS A 345 -22.56 17.88 14.08
N ARG A 346 -22.67 17.62 12.75
CA ARG A 346 -21.50 17.57 11.88
C ARG A 346 -20.87 18.95 11.74
N PHE A 347 -19.61 19.07 12.16
CA PHE A 347 -18.87 20.32 12.19
C PHE A 347 -17.97 20.49 10.95
N HIS A 348 -17.27 19.43 10.53
CA HIS A 348 -16.37 19.49 9.39
C HIS A 348 -16.25 18.13 8.69
N THR A 349 -16.08 18.17 7.36
CA THR A 349 -15.74 17.01 6.54
C THR A 349 -14.46 17.33 5.78
N TYR A 350 -13.44 16.49 5.95
CA TYR A 350 -12.21 16.49 5.16
C TYR A 350 -12.33 15.44 4.06
N SER A 351 -11.88 15.77 2.85
CA SER A 351 -11.77 14.84 1.72
C SER A 351 -10.29 14.57 1.40
N SER A 352 -9.96 13.30 1.25
CA SER A 352 -8.59 12.85 0.95
C SER A 352 -8.20 13.14 -0.51
N LYS A 353 -6.97 12.79 -0.86
CA LYS A 353 -6.55 12.59 -2.25
C LYS A 353 -7.40 11.51 -2.93
N THR A 354 -7.50 11.60 -4.25
CA THR A 354 -8.23 10.62 -5.07
C THR A 354 -7.57 9.23 -5.05
N LEU A 355 -8.35 8.20 -5.38
CA LEU A 355 -7.84 6.82 -5.47
C LEU A 355 -6.69 6.70 -6.47
N SER A 356 -6.78 7.33 -7.64
CA SER A 356 -5.72 7.30 -8.66
C SER A 356 -4.37 7.82 -8.14
N GLU A 357 -4.37 8.89 -7.34
CA GLU A 357 -3.16 9.38 -6.68
C GLU A 357 -2.65 8.38 -5.62
N GLN A 358 -3.55 7.76 -4.87
CA GLN A 358 -3.20 6.86 -3.78
C GLN A 358 -2.70 5.50 -4.25
N ILE A 359 -3.27 4.90 -5.33
CA ILE A 359 -2.76 3.62 -5.85
C ILE A 359 -1.32 3.74 -6.37
N ARG A 360 -0.93 4.94 -6.84
CA ARG A 360 0.45 5.23 -7.22
C ARG A 360 1.40 5.06 -6.02
N LEU A 361 1.01 5.52 -4.85
CA LEU A 361 1.78 5.33 -3.61
C LEU A 361 1.76 3.85 -3.16
N ILE A 362 0.60 3.18 -3.27
CA ILE A 362 0.45 1.76 -2.96
C ILE A 362 1.41 0.91 -3.80
N ASN A 363 1.39 1.05 -5.12
CA ASN A 363 2.11 0.17 -6.02
C ASN A 363 3.60 0.49 -6.10
N LYS A 364 3.99 1.77 -6.18
CA LYS A 364 5.39 2.19 -6.24
C LYS A 364 6.16 1.86 -4.97
N TRP A 365 5.58 2.08 -3.79
CA TRP A 365 6.22 1.86 -2.50
C TRP A 365 5.81 0.57 -1.82
N SER A 366 4.87 -0.16 -2.42
CA SER A 366 4.38 -1.44 -1.90
C SER A 366 3.77 -1.34 -0.50
N ASN A 367 2.94 -0.30 -0.26
CA ASN A 367 2.36 -0.02 1.04
C ASN A 367 1.24 -1.01 1.38
N ASN A 368 1.45 -1.85 2.42
CA ASN A 368 0.48 -2.86 2.84
C ASN A 368 -0.74 -2.25 3.53
N VAL A 369 -0.51 -1.24 4.38
CA VAL A 369 -1.57 -0.61 5.17
C VAL A 369 -2.58 0.06 4.24
N MET A 370 -2.10 0.88 3.29
CA MET A 370 -2.96 1.52 2.30
C MET A 370 -3.75 0.50 1.47
N THR A 371 -3.12 -0.62 1.08
CA THR A 371 -3.81 -1.65 0.30
C THR A 371 -4.95 -2.29 1.07
N ARG A 372 -4.75 -2.60 2.36
CA ARG A 372 -5.81 -3.15 3.22
C ARG A 372 -6.96 -2.17 3.42
N GLN A 373 -6.66 -0.87 3.52
CA GLN A 373 -7.70 0.16 3.59
C GLN A 373 -8.56 0.19 2.32
N VAL A 374 -7.95 0.08 1.12
CA VAL A 374 -8.68 -0.01 -0.15
C VAL A 374 -9.56 -1.26 -0.19
N LEU A 375 -9.02 -2.42 0.19
CA LEU A 375 -9.79 -3.68 0.26
C LEU A 375 -11.01 -3.55 1.18
N LEU A 376 -10.82 -3.01 2.39
CA LEU A 376 -11.92 -2.82 3.34
C LEU A 376 -12.94 -1.79 2.83
N THR A 377 -12.49 -0.73 2.18
CA THR A 377 -13.38 0.25 1.57
C THR A 377 -14.25 -0.38 0.48
N LEU A 378 -13.68 -1.25 -0.37
CA LEU A 378 -14.45 -2.00 -1.36
C LEU A 378 -15.52 -2.87 -0.71
N GLY A 379 -15.18 -3.56 0.37
CA GLY A 379 -16.14 -4.36 1.16
C GLY A 379 -17.27 -3.51 1.72
N ALA A 380 -16.96 -2.34 2.31
CA ALA A 380 -17.97 -1.42 2.83
C ALA A 380 -18.88 -0.85 1.75
N ARG A 381 -18.32 -0.54 0.59
CA ARG A 381 -19.09 0.07 -0.53
C ARG A 381 -19.99 -0.94 -1.23
N LYS A 382 -19.54 -2.18 -1.38
CA LYS A 382 -20.31 -3.23 -2.09
C LYS A 382 -21.32 -3.94 -1.17
N PHE A 383 -20.96 -4.16 0.11
CA PHE A 383 -21.76 -4.97 1.04
C PHE A 383 -22.21 -4.23 2.31
N GLY A 384 -22.02 -2.91 2.37
CA GLY A 384 -22.37 -2.10 3.54
C GLY A 384 -21.35 -2.16 4.68
N SER A 385 -21.35 -1.09 5.50
CA SER A 385 -20.57 -1.04 6.75
C SER A 385 -21.29 -1.78 7.90
N PRO A 386 -20.55 -2.33 8.87
CA PRO A 386 -19.09 -2.34 8.95
C PRO A 386 -18.45 -3.27 7.92
N ALA A 387 -17.28 -2.85 7.40
CA ALA A 387 -16.49 -3.69 6.52
C ALA A 387 -15.66 -4.72 7.30
N THR A 388 -15.63 -5.94 6.78
CA THR A 388 -14.75 -7.02 7.26
C THR A 388 -13.73 -7.40 6.19
N LEU A 389 -12.70 -8.16 6.55
CA LEU A 389 -11.75 -8.70 5.57
C LEU A 389 -12.45 -9.63 4.56
N GLU A 390 -13.45 -10.37 5.00
CA GLU A 390 -14.25 -11.25 4.15
C GLU A 390 -15.03 -10.45 3.11
N LYS A 391 -15.80 -9.43 3.52
CA LYS A 391 -16.50 -8.51 2.61
C LYS A 391 -15.52 -7.88 1.61
N GLY A 392 -14.35 -7.45 2.07
CA GLY A 392 -13.33 -6.86 1.21
C GLY A 392 -12.77 -7.81 0.18
N THR A 393 -12.44 -9.04 0.59
CA THR A 393 -11.94 -10.10 -0.31
C THR A 393 -12.99 -10.49 -1.34
N LYS A 394 -14.23 -10.70 -0.89
CA LYS A 394 -15.36 -11.02 -1.76
C LYS A 394 -15.58 -9.91 -2.79
N ALA A 395 -15.59 -8.64 -2.36
CA ALA A 395 -15.75 -7.50 -3.26
C ALA A 395 -14.67 -7.46 -4.35
N VAL A 396 -13.40 -7.71 -3.99
CA VAL A 396 -12.31 -7.74 -4.97
C VAL A 396 -12.49 -8.87 -5.96
N LEU A 397 -12.77 -10.10 -5.51
CA LEU A 397 -12.90 -11.26 -6.39
C LEU A 397 -14.08 -11.09 -7.37
N GLU A 398 -15.26 -10.68 -6.88
CA GLU A 398 -16.42 -10.41 -7.74
C GLU A 398 -16.13 -9.31 -8.78
N LEU A 399 -15.47 -8.20 -8.38
CA LEU A 399 -15.09 -7.15 -9.32
C LEU A 399 -14.09 -7.63 -10.38
N LEU A 400 -13.23 -8.59 -10.07
CA LEU A 400 -12.34 -9.20 -11.05
C LEU A 400 -13.14 -10.04 -12.05
N GLU A 401 -14.05 -10.88 -11.57
CA GLU A 401 -14.94 -11.72 -12.39
C GLU A 401 -15.85 -10.87 -13.30
N GLU A 402 -16.47 -9.83 -12.76
CA GLU A 402 -17.29 -8.85 -13.51
C GLU A 402 -16.49 -8.18 -14.66
N ASN A 403 -15.17 -8.14 -14.54
CA ASN A 403 -14.29 -7.60 -15.59
C ASN A 403 -13.57 -8.68 -16.40
N GLY A 404 -14.09 -9.91 -16.42
CA GLY A 404 -13.61 -11.00 -17.26
C GLY A 404 -12.30 -11.64 -16.82
N ILE A 405 -11.91 -11.47 -15.54
CA ILE A 405 -10.71 -12.08 -14.98
C ILE A 405 -11.15 -13.32 -14.19
N ASP A 406 -10.73 -14.50 -14.66
CA ASP A 406 -11.02 -15.76 -14.01
C ASP A 406 -10.33 -15.83 -12.64
N THR A 407 -11.11 -15.87 -11.57
CA THR A 407 -10.60 -16.02 -10.20
C THR A 407 -10.39 -17.48 -9.79
N GLY A 408 -10.74 -18.43 -10.66
CA GLY A 408 -10.56 -19.85 -10.48
C GLY A 408 -11.58 -20.48 -9.51
N ASN A 409 -11.59 -21.80 -9.52
CA ASN A 409 -12.39 -22.62 -8.60
C ASN A 409 -11.55 -23.73 -7.98
N GLY A 410 -12.08 -24.36 -6.92
CA GLY A 410 -11.39 -25.45 -6.25
C GLY A 410 -9.95 -25.09 -5.87
N GLU A 411 -9.01 -25.94 -6.24
CA GLU A 411 -7.57 -25.76 -5.94
C GLU A 411 -6.94 -24.58 -6.69
N ASN A 412 -7.52 -24.15 -7.82
CA ASN A 412 -7.06 -23.03 -8.63
C ASN A 412 -7.68 -21.69 -8.24
N LYS A 413 -8.50 -21.64 -7.17
CA LYS A 413 -9.10 -20.41 -6.69
C LYS A 413 -8.04 -19.45 -6.13
N ILE A 414 -8.13 -18.18 -6.52
CA ILE A 414 -7.29 -17.12 -5.95
C ILE A 414 -7.55 -16.99 -4.45
N ILE A 415 -6.48 -17.04 -3.65
CA ILE A 415 -6.52 -16.79 -2.21
C ILE A 415 -5.94 -15.39 -1.95
N LEU A 416 -6.82 -14.41 -1.72
CA LEU A 416 -6.45 -13.00 -1.59
C LEU A 416 -6.08 -12.61 -0.15
N GLU A 417 -6.78 -13.17 0.85
CA GLU A 417 -6.70 -12.85 2.29
C GLU A 417 -6.90 -11.35 2.62
N ASN A 418 -5.80 -10.61 2.69
CA ASN A 418 -5.81 -9.20 3.10
C ASN A 418 -5.51 -8.23 1.93
N GLY A 419 -5.53 -8.69 0.70
CA GLY A 419 -5.29 -7.91 -0.52
C GLY A 419 -3.88 -7.36 -0.70
N SER A 420 -3.04 -7.36 0.35
CA SER A 420 -1.70 -6.77 0.28
C SER A 420 -0.60 -7.76 -0.11
N GLY A 421 -0.89 -9.07 -0.05
CA GLY A 421 0.07 -10.14 -0.24
C GLY A 421 1.07 -10.28 0.91
N LEU A 422 0.84 -9.62 2.06
CA LEU A 422 1.53 -9.91 3.31
C LEU A 422 0.82 -11.09 4.00
N SER A 423 0.98 -12.26 3.42
CA SER A 423 0.32 -13.50 3.80
C SER A 423 1.18 -14.70 3.40
N ARG A 424 1.08 -15.79 4.17
CA ARG A 424 1.70 -17.08 3.81
C ARG A 424 0.78 -17.94 2.95
N ASN A 425 -0.52 -17.72 3.05
CA ASN A 425 -1.55 -18.52 2.39
C ASN A 425 -1.98 -17.93 1.04
N ALA A 426 -1.75 -16.64 0.81
CA ALA A 426 -2.11 -15.99 -0.46
C ALA A 426 -1.54 -16.74 -1.67
N LYS A 427 -2.41 -17.04 -2.64
CA LYS A 427 -2.06 -17.81 -3.84
C LYS A 427 -2.73 -17.21 -5.09
N ILE A 428 -2.02 -17.27 -6.19
CA ILE A 428 -2.48 -16.99 -7.55
C ILE A 428 -1.51 -17.63 -8.53
N ASN A 429 -1.98 -18.14 -9.63
CA ASN A 429 -1.11 -18.65 -10.68
C ASN A 429 -0.63 -17.54 -11.66
N ALA A 430 0.35 -17.83 -12.49
CA ALA A 430 0.93 -16.82 -13.38
C ALA A 430 -0.02 -16.43 -14.51
N LYS A 431 -0.86 -17.36 -14.97
CA LYS A 431 -1.87 -17.12 -16.02
C LYS A 431 -2.96 -16.18 -15.56
N GLN A 432 -3.50 -16.38 -14.34
CA GLN A 432 -4.47 -15.47 -13.72
C GLN A 432 -3.90 -14.05 -13.53
N MET A 433 -2.64 -13.95 -13.09
CA MET A 433 -1.97 -12.65 -12.97
C MET A 433 -1.74 -11.99 -14.33
N ALA A 434 -1.43 -12.75 -15.37
CA ALA A 434 -1.29 -12.27 -16.74
C ALA A 434 -2.63 -11.81 -17.31
N SER A 435 -3.70 -12.59 -17.12
CA SER A 435 -5.08 -12.21 -17.50
C SER A 435 -5.48 -10.87 -16.90
N LEU A 436 -5.24 -10.66 -15.60
CA LEU A 436 -5.45 -9.35 -14.97
C LEU A 436 -4.71 -8.22 -15.70
N LEU A 437 -3.41 -8.43 -15.99
CA LEU A 437 -2.60 -7.39 -16.63
C LEU A 437 -3.05 -7.13 -18.08
N GLU A 438 -3.41 -8.15 -18.82
CA GLU A 438 -3.90 -8.02 -20.19
C GLU A 438 -5.25 -7.30 -20.23
N THR A 439 -6.18 -7.65 -19.33
CA THR A 439 -7.47 -6.97 -19.17
C THR A 439 -7.27 -5.51 -18.77
N ALA A 440 -6.44 -5.24 -17.76
CA ALA A 440 -6.14 -3.88 -17.32
C ALA A 440 -5.44 -3.03 -18.40
N TYR A 441 -4.71 -3.63 -19.32
CA TYR A 441 -4.10 -2.91 -20.45
C TYR A 441 -5.12 -2.45 -21.50
N ARG A 442 -6.18 -3.23 -21.70
CA ARG A 442 -7.25 -2.90 -22.64
C ARG A 442 -8.37 -2.05 -22.02
N ASP A 443 -8.32 -1.84 -20.72
CA ASP A 443 -9.31 -1.06 -19.98
C ASP A 443 -9.11 0.45 -20.18
N ALA A 444 -10.20 1.21 -20.16
CA ALA A 444 -10.16 2.69 -20.25
C ALA A 444 -9.34 3.32 -19.11
N LEU A 445 -9.22 2.65 -17.95
CA LEU A 445 -8.42 3.09 -16.80
C LEU A 445 -6.96 2.60 -16.84
N MET A 446 -6.51 2.08 -17.99
CA MET A 446 -5.13 1.62 -18.19
C MET A 446 -4.09 2.68 -17.81
N PRO A 447 -4.23 3.98 -18.18
CA PRO A 447 -3.23 4.99 -17.83
C PRO A 447 -3.02 5.13 -16.32
N GLU A 448 -4.10 5.18 -15.53
CA GLU A 448 -4.05 5.27 -14.07
C GLU A 448 -3.38 4.03 -13.47
N PHE A 449 -3.79 2.85 -13.93
CA PHE A 449 -3.24 1.60 -13.43
C PHE A 449 -1.76 1.46 -13.77
N MET A 450 -1.37 1.63 -15.03
CA MET A 450 0.02 1.50 -15.49
C MET A 450 0.94 2.54 -14.85
N SER A 451 0.53 3.81 -14.75
CA SER A 451 1.32 4.87 -14.14
C SER A 451 1.57 4.65 -12.64
N SER A 452 0.72 3.85 -11.99
CA SER A 452 0.88 3.48 -10.58
C SER A 452 2.07 2.54 -10.33
N LEU A 453 2.57 1.84 -11.36
CA LEU A 453 3.63 0.85 -11.23
C LEU A 453 5.03 1.50 -11.18
N ALA A 454 5.99 0.79 -10.57
CA ALA A 454 7.35 1.31 -10.42
C ALA A 454 8.18 1.17 -11.70
N LEU A 455 9.01 2.18 -12.00
CA LEU A 455 9.90 2.22 -13.15
C LEU A 455 11.34 1.84 -12.75
N PRO A 456 11.97 0.86 -13.42
CA PRO A 456 13.35 0.47 -13.16
C PRO A 456 14.33 1.65 -13.31
N GLY A 457 15.19 1.83 -12.31
CA GLY A 457 16.21 2.87 -12.28
C GLY A 457 15.69 4.30 -12.08
N ILE A 458 14.37 4.48 -11.87
CA ILE A 458 13.73 5.79 -11.74
C ILE A 458 13.04 5.93 -10.39
N ASP A 459 12.07 5.05 -10.04
CA ASP A 459 11.29 5.25 -8.84
C ASP A 459 10.90 3.95 -8.10
N GLY A 460 10.21 4.14 -6.98
CA GLY A 460 9.58 3.09 -6.19
C GLY A 460 10.54 1.98 -5.75
N THR A 461 10.04 0.76 -5.67
CA THR A 461 10.83 -0.42 -5.28
C THR A 461 11.90 -0.82 -6.30
N LEU A 462 11.87 -0.23 -7.49
CA LEU A 462 12.79 -0.51 -8.59
C LEU A 462 13.85 0.59 -8.82
N VAL A 463 13.88 1.65 -8.03
CA VAL A 463 14.82 2.78 -8.15
C VAL A 463 16.30 2.36 -8.22
N ASN A 464 16.68 1.26 -7.57
CA ASN A 464 18.04 0.73 -7.56
C ASN A 464 18.28 -0.43 -8.54
N ARG A 465 17.33 -0.69 -9.47
CA ARG A 465 17.41 -1.80 -10.44
C ARG A 465 17.48 -1.22 -11.85
N PHE A 466 18.45 -1.67 -12.67
CA PHE A 466 18.69 -1.14 -14.02
C PHE A 466 18.88 0.39 -14.06
N ARG A 467 19.71 0.93 -13.16
CA ARG A 467 19.99 2.37 -13.09
C ARG A 467 20.70 2.93 -14.32
N LYS A 468 21.40 2.07 -15.05
CA LYS A 468 22.11 2.36 -16.29
C LYS A 468 21.68 1.37 -17.38
N GLY A 469 21.86 1.77 -18.64
CA GLY A 469 21.51 0.96 -19.82
C GLY A 469 20.06 1.09 -20.25
N ASP A 470 19.72 0.40 -21.34
CA ASP A 470 18.49 0.57 -22.13
C ASP A 470 17.20 0.18 -21.39
N LEU A 471 17.30 -0.69 -20.40
CA LEU A 471 16.14 -1.09 -19.57
C LEU A 471 15.66 -0.02 -18.58
N ARG A 472 16.43 1.08 -18.40
CA ARG A 472 16.05 2.14 -17.50
C ARG A 472 14.77 2.82 -17.99
N GLY A 473 13.73 2.84 -17.16
CA GLY A 473 12.45 3.47 -17.47
C GLY A 473 11.57 2.77 -18.50
N ARG A 474 12.02 1.64 -19.09
CA ARG A 474 11.30 0.93 -20.15
C ARG A 474 10.19 -0.01 -19.66
N SER A 475 9.92 -0.04 -18.38
CA SER A 475 8.96 -0.99 -17.81
C SER A 475 8.19 -0.39 -16.67
N HIS A 476 7.00 -0.92 -16.44
CA HIS A 476 6.10 -0.60 -15.35
C HIS A 476 5.82 -1.88 -14.57
N PHE A 477 6.44 -2.06 -13.39
CA PHE A 477 6.36 -3.31 -12.65
C PHE A 477 5.96 -3.12 -11.19
N LYS A 478 5.25 -4.14 -10.68
CA LYS A 478 5.06 -4.39 -9.26
C LYS A 478 5.98 -5.52 -8.82
N THR A 479 6.68 -5.33 -7.70
CA THR A 479 7.52 -6.37 -7.10
C THR A 479 6.87 -6.97 -5.86
N GLY A 480 7.15 -8.25 -5.60
CA GLY A 480 6.79 -8.99 -4.40
C GLY A 480 8.01 -9.66 -3.78
N THR A 481 8.14 -9.62 -2.45
CA THR A 481 9.22 -10.33 -1.74
C THR A 481 8.77 -10.71 -0.34
N LEU A 482 8.85 -12.00 -0.02
CA LEU A 482 8.76 -12.58 1.32
C LEU A 482 9.92 -13.54 1.52
N ASN A 483 10.03 -14.15 2.69
CA ASN A 483 10.93 -15.28 2.85
C ASN A 483 10.49 -16.40 1.89
N PHE A 484 11.41 -16.92 1.09
CA PHE A 484 11.18 -17.97 0.07
C PHE A 484 10.30 -17.54 -1.11
N VAL A 485 9.97 -16.26 -1.25
CA VAL A 485 9.16 -15.72 -2.35
C VAL A 485 9.82 -14.51 -2.98
N SER A 486 9.87 -14.49 -4.31
CA SER A 486 10.27 -13.31 -5.09
C SER A 486 9.46 -13.26 -6.38
N SER A 487 8.69 -12.21 -6.57
CA SER A 487 7.84 -12.03 -7.75
C SER A 487 8.02 -10.66 -8.39
N ILE A 488 7.69 -10.57 -9.66
CA ILE A 488 7.58 -9.32 -10.43
C ILE A 488 6.50 -9.51 -11.50
N ALA A 489 5.64 -8.52 -11.68
CA ALA A 489 4.57 -8.57 -12.67
C ALA A 489 4.27 -7.16 -13.21
N GLY A 490 3.91 -7.05 -14.49
CA GLY A 490 3.59 -5.78 -15.15
C GLY A 490 3.97 -5.74 -16.63
N TYR A 491 4.39 -4.57 -17.11
CA TYR A 491 4.57 -4.29 -18.53
C TYR A 491 6.00 -3.86 -18.86
N MET A 492 6.46 -4.23 -20.06
CA MET A 492 7.75 -3.79 -20.62
C MET A 492 7.56 -3.31 -22.06
N LEU A 493 8.17 -2.18 -22.40
CA LEU A 493 8.39 -1.79 -23.79
C LEU A 493 9.75 -2.34 -24.20
N ASN A 494 9.77 -3.30 -25.13
CA ASN A 494 11.00 -3.94 -25.58
C ASN A 494 11.81 -3.08 -26.56
N ARG A 495 12.94 -3.55 -27.04
CA ARG A 495 13.81 -2.84 -27.99
C ARG A 495 13.12 -2.55 -29.33
N LYS A 496 12.24 -3.44 -29.77
CA LYS A 496 11.46 -3.34 -31.01
C LYS A 496 10.18 -2.50 -30.90
N GLY A 497 9.95 -1.83 -29.74
CA GLY A 497 8.74 -1.02 -29.52
C GLY A 497 7.48 -1.83 -29.17
N LYS A 498 7.59 -3.15 -28.96
CA LYS A 498 6.46 -4.00 -28.59
C LYS A 498 6.19 -3.93 -27.10
N ARG A 499 4.90 -3.97 -26.70
CA ARG A 499 4.49 -3.99 -25.30
C ARG A 499 4.30 -5.42 -24.83
N LEU A 500 5.12 -5.83 -23.86
CA LEU A 500 5.06 -7.18 -23.28
C LEU A 500 4.36 -7.14 -21.92
N VAL A 501 3.49 -8.12 -21.66
CA VAL A 501 3.09 -8.53 -20.31
C VAL A 501 4.13 -9.52 -19.79
N ILE A 502 4.55 -9.31 -18.55
CA ILE A 502 5.56 -10.16 -17.90
C ILE A 502 5.09 -10.51 -16.49
N VAL A 503 5.00 -11.79 -16.18
CA VAL A 503 4.79 -12.34 -14.85
C VAL A 503 5.89 -13.32 -14.53
N ILE A 504 6.61 -13.11 -13.43
CA ILE A 504 7.64 -14.03 -12.96
C ILE A 504 7.42 -14.26 -11.46
N GLN A 505 7.10 -15.48 -11.08
CA GLN A 505 6.90 -15.89 -9.70
C GLN A 505 7.96 -16.96 -9.35
N HIS A 506 8.72 -16.73 -8.30
CA HIS A 506 9.72 -17.66 -7.80
C HIS A 506 9.42 -17.97 -6.33
N ASN A 507 8.97 -19.19 -6.06
CA ASN A 507 8.68 -19.71 -4.72
C ASN A 507 9.61 -20.87 -4.41
N GLY A 508 10.24 -20.89 -3.24
CA GLY A 508 11.08 -21.99 -2.82
C GLY A 508 12.33 -21.58 -2.06
N LYS A 509 13.08 -22.59 -1.61
CA LYS A 509 14.39 -22.39 -0.96
C LYS A 509 15.34 -21.67 -1.93
N ARG A 510 16.32 -20.89 -1.40
CA ARG A 510 17.34 -20.17 -2.17
C ARG A 510 16.89 -18.93 -2.97
N THR A 511 15.66 -18.43 -2.83
CA THR A 511 15.24 -17.13 -3.40
C THR A 511 16.02 -15.94 -2.82
N GLY A 512 16.54 -16.08 -1.60
CA GLY A 512 17.29 -15.04 -0.89
C GLY A 512 18.65 -14.71 -1.50
N GLY A 513 19.38 -13.75 -0.87
CA GLY A 513 20.75 -13.36 -1.25
C GLY A 513 20.85 -12.76 -2.67
N GLY A 514 19.74 -12.26 -3.22
CA GLY A 514 19.70 -11.66 -4.56
C GLY A 514 19.65 -12.66 -5.73
N ARG A 515 19.61 -13.98 -5.47
CA ARG A 515 19.61 -15.02 -6.52
C ARG A 515 18.37 -14.91 -7.42
N ALA A 516 17.17 -14.85 -6.81
CA ALA A 516 15.93 -14.67 -7.57
C ALA A 516 15.94 -13.39 -8.41
N LYS A 517 16.46 -12.28 -7.87
CA LYS A 517 16.59 -11.03 -8.63
C LYS A 517 17.53 -11.16 -9.85
N LYS A 518 18.59 -11.98 -9.76
CA LYS A 518 19.48 -12.21 -10.89
C LYS A 518 18.80 -13.02 -11.99
N ILE A 519 17.99 -14.05 -11.62
CA ILE A 519 17.17 -14.81 -12.57
C ILE A 519 16.13 -13.90 -13.24
N GLN A 520 15.37 -13.14 -12.46
CA GLN A 520 14.43 -12.15 -13.00
C GLN A 520 15.13 -11.14 -13.93
N ASN A 521 16.34 -10.67 -13.59
CA ASN A 521 17.08 -9.74 -14.44
C ASN A 521 17.52 -10.37 -15.76
N ALA A 522 17.85 -11.65 -15.77
CA ALA A 522 18.19 -12.38 -17.00
C ALA A 522 16.96 -12.51 -17.91
N LEU A 523 15.80 -12.87 -17.34
CA LEU A 523 14.53 -12.91 -18.07
C LEU A 523 14.15 -11.54 -18.64
N LEU A 524 14.22 -10.47 -17.82
CA LEU A 524 13.89 -9.12 -18.27
C LEU A 524 14.82 -8.61 -19.39
N ARG A 525 16.13 -8.95 -19.34
CA ARG A 525 17.04 -8.63 -20.45
C ARG A 525 16.72 -9.41 -21.71
N TRP A 526 16.45 -10.70 -21.56
CA TRP A 526 16.03 -11.52 -22.69
C TRP A 526 14.74 -10.98 -23.32
N SER A 527 13.70 -10.70 -22.51
CA SER A 527 12.44 -10.12 -23.00
C SER A 527 12.61 -8.77 -23.70
N PHE A 528 13.60 -7.99 -23.27
CA PHE A 528 13.86 -6.68 -23.87
C PHE A 528 14.39 -6.79 -25.29
N GLU A 529 15.13 -7.85 -25.62
CA GLU A 529 15.71 -8.08 -26.95
C GLU A 529 14.73 -8.73 -27.95
N GLN A 530 13.57 -9.30 -27.49
CA GLN A 530 12.60 -9.95 -28.37
C GLN A 530 11.88 -8.96 -29.28
#